data_0f575198f07429c104062971bc0dcde7
#
_entry.id   0f575198f07429c104062971bc0dcde7
#
_cell.length_a   1.000
_cell.length_b   1.000
_cell.length_c   1.000
_cell.angle_alpha   90.00
_cell.angle_beta   90.00
_cell.angle_gamma   90.00
#
_symmetry.space_group_name_H-M   'P 1'
#
loop_
_entity.id
_entity.type
_entity.pdbx_description
1 polymer ?
#
loop_
_entity_poly.entity_id
_entity_poly.type
_entity_poly.pdbx_seq_one_letter_code
_entity_poly.pdbx_strand_id
1 'polypeptide(L)'
;YVYYREGPLIRSLIRHYGLQLLTDKPVLYVCNVSEGDAAGGNPLVEKVETIATAENAEVLTLAVSIEADINELDTFEERQVFLEDLGLTEPGAAKLIRKAYALLKQQTYFTAGEKEVRAWTFPVGATGPQAAGVIHTDFEKGFIRAEVISFADYINFKTEAKVKE
;
A
#
# COMPACT_ATOMS: atom_id res chain seq x y z
N TYR A 1 14.24 15.20 -27.34
CA TYR A 1 13.26 15.18 -26.22
C TYR A 1 13.63 16.34 -25.29
N VAL A 2 12.78 17.36 -25.19
CA VAL A 2 12.98 18.49 -24.29
C VAL A 2 12.26 18.13 -22.98
N TYR A 3 13.03 17.84 -21.93
CA TYR A 3 12.50 17.69 -20.57
C TYR A 3 12.19 19.09 -20.03
N TYR A 4 10.95 19.50 -20.04
CA TYR A 4 10.51 20.62 -19.25
C TYR A 4 10.42 20.18 -17.78
N ARG A 5 11.31 20.71 -16.92
CA ARG A 5 11.11 20.72 -15.48
C ARG A 5 9.88 21.56 -15.21
N GLU A 6 8.77 20.90 -14.90
CA GLU A 6 7.49 21.55 -14.67
C GLU A 6 7.55 22.47 -13.46
N GLY A 7 7.47 23.79 -13.70
CA GLY A 7 7.29 24.74 -12.61
C GLY A 7 5.90 24.60 -11.96
N PRO A 8 5.67 25.21 -10.77
CA PRO A 8 4.41 25.14 -10.04
C PRO A 8 3.19 25.52 -10.88
N LEU A 9 3.35 26.44 -11.83
CA LEU A 9 2.29 26.89 -12.73
C LEU A 9 1.85 25.78 -13.70
N ILE A 10 2.78 25.02 -14.26
CA ILE A 10 2.48 23.93 -15.20
C ILE A 10 1.76 22.80 -14.48
N ARG A 11 2.19 22.43 -13.27
CA ARG A 11 1.48 21.44 -12.44
C ARG A 11 0.05 21.88 -12.11
N SER A 12 -0.16 23.17 -11.84
CA SER A 12 -1.50 23.72 -11.59
C SER A 12 -2.37 23.61 -12.84
N LEU A 13 -1.85 23.92 -14.03
CA LEU A 13 -2.57 23.80 -15.29
C LEU A 13 -2.91 22.34 -15.63
N ILE A 14 -1.99 21.41 -15.43
CA ILE A 14 -2.20 19.97 -15.62
C ILE A 14 -3.38 19.48 -14.76
N ARG A 15 -3.41 19.85 -13.49
CA ARG A 15 -4.54 19.51 -12.59
C ARG A 15 -5.84 20.15 -13.00
N HIS A 16 -5.80 21.43 -13.43
CA HIS A 16 -6.98 22.17 -13.83
C HIS A 16 -7.63 21.57 -15.09
N TYR A 17 -6.84 21.14 -16.06
CA TYR A 17 -7.33 20.53 -17.30
C TYR A 17 -7.50 19.01 -17.21
N GLY A 18 -7.22 18.38 -16.06
CA GLY A 18 -7.37 16.94 -15.87
C GLY A 18 -6.42 16.10 -16.72
N LEU A 19 -5.27 16.65 -17.13
CA LEU A 19 -4.27 15.93 -17.89
C LEU A 19 -3.57 14.89 -16.99
N GLN A 20 -3.75 13.62 -17.30
CA GLN A 20 -3.15 12.52 -16.57
C GLN A 20 -1.78 12.15 -17.16
N LEU A 21 -0.84 13.09 -17.10
CA LEU A 21 0.51 12.86 -17.62
C LEU A 21 1.26 11.85 -16.75
N LEU A 22 2.05 11.00 -17.40
CA LEU A 22 2.87 10.01 -16.70
C LEU A 22 3.86 10.68 -15.72
N THR A 23 4.39 11.84 -16.09
CA THR A 23 5.31 12.63 -15.27
C THR A 23 4.68 13.31 -14.05
N ASP A 24 3.36 13.39 -13.96
CA ASP A 24 2.64 13.92 -12.79
C ASP A 24 2.27 12.82 -11.77
N LYS A 25 2.51 11.56 -12.10
CA LYS A 25 2.24 10.43 -11.22
C LYS A 25 3.33 10.28 -10.18
N PRO A 26 2.98 9.91 -8.93
CA PRO A 26 3.97 9.58 -7.93
C PRO A 26 4.77 8.35 -8.35
N VAL A 27 6.05 8.31 -8.00
CA VAL A 27 6.98 7.24 -8.39
C VAL A 27 7.45 6.50 -7.15
N LEU A 28 7.48 5.18 -7.23
CA LEU A 28 8.14 4.28 -6.30
C LEU A 28 9.21 3.50 -7.05
N TYR A 29 10.47 3.66 -6.66
CA TYR A 29 11.58 2.86 -7.18
C TYR A 29 11.64 1.52 -6.44
N VAL A 30 11.59 0.42 -7.20
CA VAL A 30 11.71 -0.93 -6.64
C VAL A 30 13.05 -1.52 -7.08
N CYS A 31 13.96 -1.68 -6.13
CA CYS A 31 15.27 -2.25 -6.35
C CYS A 31 15.22 -3.76 -6.11
N ASN A 32 15.25 -4.55 -7.19
CA ASN A 32 15.42 -5.99 -7.10
C ASN A 32 16.91 -6.30 -6.89
N VAL A 33 17.25 -6.91 -5.77
CA VAL A 33 18.62 -7.23 -5.36
C VAL A 33 18.82 -8.74 -5.19
N SER A 34 20.07 -9.15 -4.95
CA SER A 34 20.37 -10.53 -4.53
C SER A 34 19.84 -10.80 -3.12
N GLU A 35 19.68 -12.07 -2.77
CA GLU A 35 19.21 -12.49 -1.43
C GLU A 35 20.08 -11.92 -0.30
N GLY A 36 21.41 -11.95 -0.46
CA GLY A 36 22.34 -11.40 0.52
C GLY A 36 22.22 -9.89 0.73
N ASP A 37 21.67 -9.16 -0.24
CA ASP A 37 21.50 -7.72 -0.18
C ASP A 37 20.07 -7.32 0.26
N ALA A 38 19.16 -8.28 0.44
CA ALA A 38 17.74 -8.01 0.69
C ALA A 38 17.49 -7.26 2.01
N ALA A 39 18.28 -7.55 3.04
CA ALA A 39 18.17 -6.90 4.35
C ALA A 39 18.93 -5.57 4.43
N GLY A 40 20.08 -5.45 3.78
CA GLY A 40 21.00 -4.32 3.91
C GLY A 40 21.13 -3.42 2.69
N GLY A 41 20.63 -3.84 1.53
CA GLY A 41 20.88 -3.15 0.27
C GLY A 41 22.31 -3.32 -0.23
N ASN A 42 22.69 -2.52 -1.23
CA ASN A 42 24.03 -2.49 -1.80
C ASN A 42 24.33 -1.11 -2.39
N PRO A 43 25.60 -0.83 -2.85
CA PRO A 43 25.99 0.48 -3.37
C PRO A 43 25.18 0.96 -4.60
N LEU A 44 24.49 0.08 -5.32
CA LEU A 44 23.59 0.48 -6.41
C LEU A 44 22.28 1.01 -5.86
N VAL A 45 21.76 0.40 -4.79
CA VAL A 45 20.56 0.89 -4.09
C VAL A 45 20.81 2.28 -3.54
N GLU A 46 21.96 2.56 -2.92
CA GLU A 46 22.33 3.88 -2.40
C GLU A 46 22.31 4.96 -3.50
N LYS A 47 22.75 4.61 -4.72
CA LYS A 47 22.67 5.54 -5.86
C LYS A 47 21.22 5.81 -6.27
N VAL A 48 20.35 4.79 -6.26
CA VAL A 48 18.92 4.96 -6.54
C VAL A 48 18.26 5.82 -5.46
N GLU A 49 18.59 5.60 -4.20
CA GLU A 49 18.08 6.41 -3.07
C GLU A 49 18.47 7.89 -3.21
N THR A 50 19.69 8.16 -3.66
CA THR A 50 20.16 9.53 -3.93
C THR A 50 19.29 10.21 -5.01
N ILE A 51 18.98 9.49 -6.09
CA ILE A 51 18.14 9.99 -7.18
C ILE A 51 16.69 10.16 -6.69
N ALA A 52 16.15 9.17 -6.03
CA ALA A 52 14.78 9.18 -5.51
C ALA A 52 14.55 10.34 -4.53
N THR A 53 15.53 10.60 -3.66
CA THR A 53 15.49 11.73 -2.72
C THR A 53 15.43 13.07 -3.48
N ALA A 54 16.22 13.23 -4.54
CA ALA A 54 16.20 14.44 -5.36
C ALA A 54 14.87 14.66 -6.09
N GLU A 55 14.16 13.57 -6.40
CA GLU A 55 12.85 13.58 -7.06
C GLU A 55 11.66 13.54 -6.09
N ASN A 56 11.92 13.47 -4.78
CA ASN A 56 10.91 13.27 -3.74
C ASN A 56 10.08 11.98 -3.98
N ALA A 57 10.75 10.93 -4.45
CA ALA A 57 10.21 9.60 -4.65
C ALA A 57 10.65 8.66 -3.52
N GLU A 58 9.91 7.55 -3.34
CA GLU A 58 10.27 6.51 -2.38
C GLU A 58 11.07 5.38 -3.05
N VAL A 59 11.82 4.66 -2.23
CA VAL A 59 12.55 3.45 -2.64
C VAL A 59 12.09 2.25 -1.82
N LEU A 60 12.03 1.12 -2.45
CA LEU A 60 11.85 -0.19 -1.83
C LEU A 60 12.91 -1.15 -2.35
N THR A 61 13.61 -1.80 -1.45
CA THR A 61 14.54 -2.89 -1.76
C THR A 61 13.89 -4.23 -1.44
N LEU A 62 13.95 -5.18 -2.35
CA LEU A 62 13.46 -6.55 -2.18
C LEU A 62 14.28 -7.52 -3.07
N ALA A 63 14.23 -8.80 -2.75
CA ALA A 63 14.77 -9.88 -3.59
C ALA A 63 13.60 -10.74 -4.08
N VAL A 64 13.35 -10.73 -5.39
CA VAL A 64 12.23 -11.48 -6.00
C VAL A 64 12.41 -12.99 -5.83
N SER A 65 13.66 -13.50 -5.78
CA SER A 65 13.93 -14.90 -5.47
C SER A 65 13.36 -15.32 -4.11
N ILE A 66 13.60 -14.51 -3.06
CA ILE A 66 13.04 -14.75 -1.74
C ILE A 66 11.50 -14.78 -1.77
N GLU A 67 10.86 -13.88 -2.53
CA GLU A 67 9.41 -13.87 -2.67
C GLU A 67 8.87 -15.15 -3.34
N ALA A 68 9.62 -15.69 -4.30
CA ALA A 68 9.27 -16.95 -4.94
C ALA A 68 9.34 -18.12 -3.94
N ASP A 69 10.43 -18.20 -3.17
CA ASP A 69 10.62 -19.25 -2.17
C ASP A 69 9.55 -19.18 -1.06
N ILE A 70 9.20 -17.98 -0.59
CA ILE A 70 8.11 -17.78 0.39
C ILE A 70 6.77 -18.31 -0.13
N ASN A 71 6.49 -18.16 -1.44
CA ASN A 71 5.24 -18.64 -2.03
C ASN A 71 5.18 -20.17 -2.15
N GLU A 72 6.30 -20.86 -2.10
CA GLU A 72 6.37 -22.33 -2.09
C GLU A 72 6.12 -22.92 -0.70
N LEU A 73 6.18 -22.11 0.36
CA LEU A 73 5.93 -22.54 1.74
C LEU A 73 4.42 -22.58 2.04
N ASP A 74 3.96 -23.68 2.58
CA ASP A 74 2.53 -23.94 2.79
C ASP A 74 1.97 -23.19 4.01
N THR A 75 2.74 -23.12 5.10
CA THR A 75 2.25 -22.59 6.37
C THR A 75 2.78 -21.19 6.67
N PHE A 76 2.05 -20.45 7.50
CA PHE A 76 2.48 -19.16 7.99
C PHE A 76 3.73 -19.27 8.87
N GLU A 77 3.81 -20.30 9.69
CA GLU A 77 4.93 -20.57 10.59
C GLU A 77 6.23 -20.81 9.81
N GLU A 78 6.18 -21.61 8.76
CA GLU A 78 7.35 -21.85 7.90
C GLU A 78 7.85 -20.56 7.25
N ARG A 79 6.93 -19.72 6.77
CA ARG A 79 7.26 -18.40 6.20
C ARG A 79 7.92 -17.48 7.21
N GLN A 80 7.45 -17.48 8.46
CA GLN A 80 8.05 -16.67 9.51
C GLN A 80 9.48 -17.13 9.84
N VAL A 81 9.71 -18.43 10.02
CA VAL A 81 11.05 -18.99 10.28
C VAL A 81 11.99 -18.65 9.12
N PHE A 82 11.54 -18.83 7.88
CA PHE A 82 12.34 -18.51 6.70
C PHE A 82 12.73 -17.03 6.61
N LEU A 83 11.81 -16.12 6.92
CA LEU A 83 12.09 -14.70 6.96
C LEU A 83 13.07 -14.33 8.08
N GLU A 84 12.91 -14.92 9.26
CA GLU A 84 13.82 -14.72 10.41
C GLU A 84 15.24 -15.16 10.11
N ASP A 85 15.42 -16.30 9.45
CA ASP A 85 16.72 -16.82 9.02
C ASP A 85 17.44 -15.88 8.04
N LEU A 86 16.68 -15.14 7.23
CA LEU A 86 17.19 -14.13 6.31
C LEU A 86 17.33 -12.73 6.93
N GLY A 87 17.00 -12.58 8.22
CA GLY A 87 17.00 -11.26 8.90
C GLY A 87 15.92 -10.32 8.41
N LEU A 88 14.85 -10.85 7.82
CA LEU A 88 13.70 -10.08 7.31
C LEU A 88 12.54 -10.17 8.31
N THR A 89 11.83 -9.08 8.50
CA THR A 89 10.65 -9.02 9.38
C THR A 89 9.36 -9.37 8.69
N GLU A 90 9.33 -9.29 7.36
CA GLU A 90 8.15 -9.51 6.54
C GLU A 90 8.52 -9.67 5.05
N PRO A 91 7.64 -10.26 4.22
CA PRO A 91 7.85 -10.36 2.78
C PRO A 91 7.97 -8.99 2.11
N GLY A 92 8.82 -8.89 1.09
CA GLY A 92 8.98 -7.68 0.29
C GLY A 92 7.69 -7.29 -0.43
N ALA A 93 6.90 -8.27 -0.86
CA ALA A 93 5.56 -8.03 -1.45
C ALA A 93 4.62 -7.29 -0.47
N ALA A 94 4.64 -7.63 0.82
CA ALA A 94 3.84 -6.93 1.82
C ALA A 94 4.31 -5.48 1.99
N LYS A 95 5.63 -5.24 2.00
CA LYS A 95 6.21 -3.89 2.01
C LYS A 95 5.80 -3.10 0.77
N LEU A 96 5.85 -3.73 -0.41
CA LEU A 96 5.47 -3.11 -1.68
C LEU A 96 4.02 -2.65 -1.67
N ILE A 97 3.10 -3.52 -1.25
CA ILE A 97 1.67 -3.21 -1.16
C ILE A 97 1.45 -2.00 -0.23
N ARG A 98 2.03 -2.01 0.97
CA ARG A 98 1.86 -0.89 1.91
C ARG A 98 2.42 0.43 1.36
N LYS A 99 3.61 0.40 0.76
CA LYS A 99 4.20 1.60 0.14
C LYS A 99 3.35 2.11 -1.02
N ALA A 100 2.82 1.22 -1.86
CA ALA A 100 1.93 1.60 -2.96
C ALA A 100 0.62 2.24 -2.45
N TYR A 101 0.01 1.67 -1.40
CA TYR A 101 -1.17 2.26 -0.77
C TYR A 101 -0.90 3.65 -0.17
N ALA A 102 0.22 3.79 0.54
CA ALA A 102 0.64 5.08 1.10
C ALA A 102 0.90 6.12 0.01
N LEU A 103 1.63 5.73 -1.07
CA LEU A 103 1.94 6.58 -2.21
C LEU A 103 0.68 7.07 -2.92
N LEU A 104 -0.30 6.19 -3.10
CA LEU A 104 -1.59 6.49 -3.73
C LEU A 104 -2.59 7.12 -2.75
N LYS A 105 -2.22 7.32 -1.48
CA LYS A 105 -3.09 7.81 -0.42
C LYS A 105 -4.38 7.00 -0.31
N GLN A 106 -4.25 5.69 -0.37
CA GLN A 106 -5.35 4.75 -0.25
C GLN A 106 -5.36 4.09 1.13
N GLN A 107 -6.52 3.68 1.58
CA GLN A 107 -6.75 2.89 2.78
C GLN A 107 -7.84 1.85 2.53
N THR A 108 -7.95 0.88 3.43
CA THR A 108 -8.86 -0.25 3.27
C THR A 108 -9.73 -0.42 4.51
N TYR A 109 -11.00 -0.73 4.30
CA TYR A 109 -11.85 -1.32 5.33
C TYR A 109 -12.41 -2.66 4.84
N PHE A 110 -12.87 -3.47 5.79
CA PHE A 110 -13.50 -4.75 5.50
C PHE A 110 -14.99 -4.67 5.80
N THR A 111 -15.78 -5.30 4.94
CA THR A 111 -17.15 -5.68 5.29
C THR A 111 -17.18 -7.17 5.58
N ALA A 112 -17.82 -7.56 6.67
CA ALA A 112 -18.03 -8.95 7.03
C ALA A 112 -19.54 -9.22 7.13
N GLY A 113 -20.02 -10.17 6.35
CA GLY A 113 -21.40 -10.63 6.37
C GLY A 113 -21.44 -12.16 6.31
N GLU A 114 -22.62 -12.74 6.48
CA GLU A 114 -22.81 -14.20 6.45
C GLU A 114 -22.38 -14.83 5.12
N LYS A 115 -22.47 -14.09 4.02
CA LYS A 115 -22.21 -14.60 2.67
C LYS A 115 -20.81 -14.30 2.17
N GLU A 116 -20.23 -13.18 2.55
CA GLU A 116 -18.88 -12.78 2.09
C GLU A 116 -18.18 -11.88 3.10
N VAL A 117 -16.85 -11.94 3.07
CA VAL A 117 -15.96 -10.95 3.66
C VAL A 117 -15.18 -10.29 2.52
N ARG A 118 -15.19 -8.96 2.47
CA ARG A 118 -14.58 -8.22 1.37
C ARG A 118 -13.79 -7.01 1.85
N ALA A 119 -12.64 -6.78 1.22
CA ALA A 119 -11.82 -5.58 1.39
C ALA A 119 -12.24 -4.52 0.37
N TRP A 120 -12.39 -3.27 0.82
CA TRP A 120 -12.74 -2.13 0.01
C TRP A 120 -11.68 -1.06 0.13
N THR A 121 -11.13 -0.63 -0.99
CA THR A 121 -10.09 0.40 -1.03
C THR A 121 -10.73 1.75 -1.33
N PHE A 122 -10.33 2.77 -0.58
CA PHE A 122 -10.86 4.12 -0.70
C PHE A 122 -9.80 5.17 -0.35
N PRO A 123 -9.91 6.43 -0.80
CA PRO A 123 -8.93 7.47 -0.53
C PRO A 123 -8.85 7.83 0.96
N VAL A 124 -7.64 8.10 1.46
CA VAL A 124 -7.42 8.68 2.79
C VAL A 124 -8.11 10.05 2.88
N GLY A 125 -8.83 10.28 3.96
CA GLY A 125 -9.60 11.51 4.17
C GLY A 125 -11.00 11.52 3.55
N ALA A 126 -11.43 10.42 2.93
CA ALA A 126 -12.81 10.29 2.47
C ALA A 126 -13.79 10.31 3.66
N THR A 127 -14.93 10.94 3.46
CA THR A 127 -16.03 10.97 4.43
C THR A 127 -16.75 9.61 4.48
N GLY A 128 -17.53 9.34 5.53
CA GLY A 128 -18.31 8.11 5.66
C GLY A 128 -19.19 7.80 4.44
N PRO A 129 -19.98 8.77 3.91
CA PRO A 129 -20.73 8.57 2.66
C PRO A 129 -19.85 8.17 1.47
N GLN A 130 -18.74 8.87 1.26
CA GLN A 130 -17.80 8.58 0.17
C GLN A 130 -17.19 7.17 0.31
N ALA A 131 -16.81 6.79 1.53
CA ALA A 131 -16.31 5.44 1.78
C ALA A 131 -17.39 4.38 1.51
N ALA A 132 -18.65 4.60 1.92
CA ALA A 132 -19.74 3.71 1.62
C ALA A 132 -20.07 3.64 0.12
N GLY A 133 -19.86 4.73 -0.60
CA GLY A 133 -20.03 4.84 -2.06
C GLY A 133 -19.14 3.90 -2.86
N VAL A 134 -18.00 3.47 -2.29
CA VAL A 134 -17.11 2.49 -2.94
C VAL A 134 -17.78 1.12 -3.06
N ILE A 135 -18.70 0.77 -2.15
CA ILE A 135 -19.50 -0.45 -2.24
C ILE A 135 -20.55 -0.32 -3.34
N HIS A 136 -21.35 0.76 -3.27
CA HIS A 136 -22.37 1.10 -4.25
C HIS A 136 -22.75 2.57 -4.13
N THR A 137 -23.05 3.23 -5.25
CA THR A 137 -23.42 4.66 -5.29
C THR A 137 -24.65 4.99 -4.46
N ASP A 138 -25.58 4.06 -4.30
CA ASP A 138 -26.77 4.26 -3.48
C ASP A 138 -26.44 4.35 -1.99
N PHE A 139 -25.36 3.69 -1.54
CA PHE A 139 -24.90 3.77 -0.14
C PHE A 139 -24.28 5.16 0.15
N GLU A 140 -23.70 5.82 -0.83
CA GLU A 140 -23.25 7.20 -0.67
C GLU A 140 -24.44 8.15 -0.49
N LYS A 141 -25.45 8.03 -1.35
CA LYS A 141 -26.64 8.91 -1.35
C LYS A 141 -27.55 8.68 -0.15
N GLY A 142 -27.70 7.42 0.27
CA GLY A 142 -28.55 7.01 1.38
C GLY A 142 -27.83 6.84 2.71
N PHE A 143 -26.56 7.28 2.83
CA PHE A 143 -25.76 7.09 4.03
C PHE A 143 -26.38 7.81 5.23
N ILE A 144 -26.62 7.05 6.31
CA ILE A 144 -27.08 7.58 7.58
C ILE A 144 -25.97 7.45 8.63
N ARG A 145 -25.49 6.22 8.84
CA ARG A 145 -24.42 5.90 9.78
C ARG A 145 -23.79 4.55 9.44
N ALA A 146 -22.57 4.33 9.92
CA ALA A 146 -21.92 3.03 9.93
C ALA A 146 -21.46 2.69 11.35
N GLU A 147 -21.54 1.42 11.71
CA GLU A 147 -20.83 0.88 12.87
C GLU A 147 -19.47 0.39 12.39
N VAL A 148 -18.42 0.83 13.04
CA VAL A 148 -17.04 0.52 12.66
C VAL A 148 -16.31 -0.03 13.87
N ILE A 149 -15.64 -1.16 13.68
CA ILE A 149 -14.77 -1.79 14.67
C ILE A 149 -13.33 -1.62 14.18
N SER A 150 -12.40 -1.23 15.05
CA SER A 150 -10.99 -1.20 14.67
C SER A 150 -10.49 -2.63 14.39
N PHE A 151 -9.60 -2.78 13.41
CA PHE A 151 -9.04 -4.09 13.09
C PHE A 151 -8.33 -4.72 14.30
N ALA A 152 -7.62 -3.90 15.07
CA ALA A 152 -6.92 -4.35 16.28
C ALA A 152 -7.90 -4.88 17.33
N ASP A 153 -9.02 -4.20 17.58
CA ASP A 153 -10.03 -4.65 18.52
C ASP A 153 -10.70 -5.94 18.06
N TYR A 154 -11.02 -6.04 16.76
CA TYR A 154 -11.60 -7.26 16.20
C TYR A 154 -10.68 -8.48 16.37
N ILE A 155 -9.37 -8.31 16.12
CA ILE A 155 -8.38 -9.39 16.32
C ILE A 155 -8.26 -9.76 17.81
N ASN A 156 -8.26 -8.77 18.71
CA ASN A 156 -8.12 -9.01 20.15
C ASN A 156 -9.36 -9.70 20.75
N PHE A 157 -10.54 -9.24 20.41
CA PHE A 157 -11.82 -9.71 20.98
C PHE A 157 -12.50 -10.82 20.18
N LYS A 158 -12.11 -11.01 18.92
CA LYS A 158 -12.54 -12.07 17.98
C LYS A 158 -14.03 -12.07 17.61
N THR A 159 -14.88 -11.31 18.27
CA THR A 159 -16.30 -11.20 17.96
C THR A 159 -16.82 -9.79 18.17
N GLU A 160 -17.81 -9.37 17.37
CA GLU A 160 -18.46 -8.07 17.48
C GLU A 160 -19.12 -7.85 18.85
N ALA A 161 -19.71 -8.89 19.44
CA ALA A 161 -20.35 -8.83 20.75
C ALA A 161 -19.36 -8.43 21.84
N LYS A 162 -18.16 -9.03 21.85
CA LYS A 162 -17.12 -8.74 22.83
C LYS A 162 -16.44 -7.37 22.62
N VAL A 163 -16.50 -6.81 21.41
CA VAL A 163 -15.99 -5.45 21.16
C VAL A 163 -16.97 -4.39 21.67
N LYS A 164 -18.28 -4.73 21.77
CA LYS A 164 -19.34 -3.83 22.25
C LYS A 164 -19.48 -3.80 23.78
N GLU A 165 -18.90 -4.77 24.50
CA GLU A 165 -18.80 -4.83 25.95
C GLU A 165 -17.63 -3.96 26.46
#